data_e953622a0cce3a545607efd5f4d1052a
#
_entry.id   e953622a0cce3a545607efd5f4d1052a
#
_cell.length_a   1.000
_cell.length_b   1.000
_cell.length_c   1.000
_cell.angle_alpha   90.00
_cell.angle_beta   90.00
_cell.angle_gamma   90.00
#
_symmetry.space_group_name_H-M   'P 1'
#
loop_
_entity.id
_entity.type
_entity.pdbx_description
1 polymer ?
#
loop_
_entity_poly.entity_id
_entity_poly.type
_entity_poly.pdbx_seq_one_letter_code
_entity_poly.pdbx_strand_id
1 'polypeptide(L)'
;MAGKTKENQVELITPGDTRYLFVLPFSTDRFLVRRFLVSERDIEGNIRFGKVLETLDKVAENTALAYVHRFYPNARVVTAAIDNIVIRNLADTMNDLVFSAQINHVGTSSVEVGIRIEHLGSRACHVGSCYFTMVARSTDCDEAKSLTLPPLDYRTDLEKKRYEKANIRRQQYRDSLLKAEEMPSLEEYLFLKGLHKEQESPAFTGILARELLLESHGRAYPDQENVPRTIFGGYLIRRAYELAALAAEKIATGRVIPCMVNRINFNQPVLLGDHLKFSARVVYTGKTTISVQSDIERFNMGAGEKTLSNSCLFTFTNVDSDMKPAEVPFIYPTTYAEDARFLNAYRQRID
;
A
#
# COMPACT_ATOMS: atom_id res chain seq x y z
N MET A 1 28.56 40.06 -35.12
CA MET A 1 27.28 39.30 -35.14
C MET A 1 27.12 38.57 -33.82
N ALA A 2 26.29 39.10 -32.97
CA ALA A 2 26.07 38.58 -31.61
C ALA A 2 25.12 37.36 -31.68
N GLY A 3 25.64 36.20 -31.33
CA GLY A 3 24.84 35.00 -31.18
C GLY A 3 23.90 35.16 -29.97
N LYS A 4 22.61 35.28 -30.22
CA LYS A 4 21.58 35.16 -29.19
C LYS A 4 21.59 33.74 -28.66
N THR A 5 22.08 33.56 -27.43
CA THR A 5 21.87 32.38 -26.61
C THR A 5 20.34 32.25 -26.45
N LYS A 6 19.74 31.20 -27.01
CA LYS A 6 18.35 30.83 -26.70
C LYS A 6 18.33 30.47 -25.21
N GLU A 7 17.81 31.36 -24.38
CA GLU A 7 17.33 31.00 -23.06
C GLU A 7 16.30 29.88 -23.25
N ASN A 8 16.63 28.68 -22.78
CA ASN A 8 15.67 27.60 -22.65
C ASN A 8 14.59 28.07 -21.67
N GLN A 9 13.46 28.54 -22.21
CA GLN A 9 12.25 28.74 -21.40
C GLN A 9 11.91 27.37 -20.83
N VAL A 10 12.16 27.19 -19.53
CA VAL A 10 11.69 26.01 -18.80
C VAL A 10 10.17 26.02 -18.90
N GLU A 11 9.62 25.05 -19.62
CA GLU A 11 8.17 24.89 -19.76
C GLU A 11 7.57 24.70 -18.35
N LEU A 12 6.75 25.65 -17.90
CA LEU A 12 6.10 25.61 -16.60
C LEU A 12 4.96 24.58 -16.64
N ILE A 13 5.19 23.41 -16.08
CA ILE A 13 4.25 22.30 -16.05
C ILE A 13 3.34 22.46 -14.83
N THR A 14 2.03 22.39 -15.02
CA THR A 14 1.04 22.39 -13.95
C THR A 14 0.68 20.96 -13.52
N PRO A 15 0.11 20.74 -12.32
CA PRO A 15 -0.46 19.44 -11.94
C PRO A 15 -1.49 18.92 -12.96
N GLY A 16 -2.27 19.83 -13.56
CA GLY A 16 -3.25 19.51 -14.60
C GLY A 16 -2.65 18.82 -15.83
N ASP A 17 -1.42 19.23 -16.23
CA ASP A 17 -0.69 18.68 -17.37
C ASP A 17 -0.12 17.27 -17.12
N THR A 18 -0.19 16.79 -15.87
CA THR A 18 0.28 15.46 -15.46
C THR A 18 -0.86 14.45 -15.30
N ARG A 19 -2.10 14.83 -15.69
CA ARG A 19 -3.27 13.96 -15.54
C ARG A 19 -3.11 12.68 -16.37
N TYR A 20 -3.41 11.55 -15.71
CA TYR A 20 -3.45 10.24 -16.33
C TYR A 20 -4.73 9.53 -15.93
N LEU A 21 -5.44 8.97 -16.90
CA LEU A 21 -6.66 8.22 -16.69
C LEU A 21 -6.43 6.77 -17.11
N PHE A 22 -6.77 5.84 -16.23
CA PHE A 22 -6.72 4.41 -16.51
C PHE A 22 -8.06 3.77 -16.16
N VAL A 23 -8.55 2.88 -17.00
CA VAL A 23 -9.83 2.19 -16.82
C VAL A 23 -9.63 0.69 -16.86
N LEU A 24 -10.22 -0.01 -15.90
CA LEU A 24 -10.45 -1.45 -15.97
C LEU A 24 -11.88 -1.68 -16.50
N PRO A 25 -12.05 -2.03 -17.78
CA PRO A 25 -13.35 -2.10 -18.43
C PRO A 25 -14.07 -3.45 -18.15
N PHE A 26 -14.42 -3.69 -16.90
CA PHE A 26 -15.05 -4.93 -16.47
C PHE A 26 -16.41 -5.20 -17.16
N SER A 27 -17.14 -4.13 -17.52
CA SER A 27 -18.44 -4.26 -18.22
C SER A 27 -18.31 -4.90 -19.61
N THR A 28 -17.15 -4.81 -20.25
CA THR A 28 -16.93 -5.27 -21.63
C THR A 28 -15.89 -6.37 -21.78
N ASP A 29 -14.98 -6.53 -20.81
CA ASP A 29 -13.89 -7.52 -20.86
C ASP A 29 -14.06 -8.63 -19.82
N ARG A 30 -14.67 -9.75 -20.24
CA ARG A 30 -14.88 -10.93 -19.39
C ARG A 30 -13.58 -11.64 -18.98
N PHE A 31 -12.52 -11.55 -19.79
CA PHE A 31 -11.22 -12.14 -19.42
C PHE A 31 -10.55 -11.31 -18.32
N LEU A 32 -10.69 -9.98 -18.39
CA LEU A 32 -10.24 -9.10 -17.35
C LEU A 32 -10.99 -9.38 -16.04
N VAL A 33 -12.32 -9.49 -16.07
CA VAL A 33 -13.14 -9.86 -14.90
C VAL A 33 -12.59 -11.10 -14.22
N ARG A 34 -12.35 -12.20 -14.96
CA ARG A 34 -11.79 -13.44 -14.39
C ARG A 34 -10.46 -13.27 -13.67
N ARG A 35 -9.64 -12.33 -14.09
CA ARG A 35 -8.33 -12.03 -13.45
C ARG A 35 -8.49 -11.29 -12.12
N PHE A 36 -9.64 -10.66 -11.91
CA PHE A 36 -9.93 -9.83 -10.73
C PHE A 36 -10.97 -10.44 -9.78
N LEU A 37 -11.62 -11.54 -10.12
CA LEU A 37 -12.52 -12.25 -9.21
C LEU A 37 -11.75 -12.98 -8.12
N VAL A 38 -12.34 -13.00 -6.91
CA VAL A 38 -11.91 -13.86 -5.80
C VAL A 38 -12.54 -15.24 -5.93
N SER A 39 -13.83 -15.29 -6.31
CA SER A 39 -14.59 -16.53 -6.48
C SER A 39 -15.59 -16.38 -7.64
N GLU A 40 -16.10 -17.51 -8.14
CA GLU A 40 -17.14 -17.52 -9.20
C GLU A 40 -18.55 -17.19 -8.66
N ARG A 41 -18.69 -16.83 -7.40
CA ARG A 41 -19.96 -16.43 -6.80
C ARG A 41 -20.27 -14.98 -7.14
N ASP A 42 -21.53 -14.71 -7.48
CA ASP A 42 -22.04 -13.35 -7.67
C ASP A 42 -22.35 -12.73 -6.29
N ILE A 43 -21.34 -12.12 -5.70
CA ILE A 43 -21.40 -11.50 -4.38
C ILE A 43 -20.77 -10.11 -4.43
N GLU A 44 -21.38 -9.15 -3.73
CA GLU A 44 -20.88 -7.78 -3.62
C GLU A 44 -19.43 -7.75 -3.08
N GLY A 45 -18.61 -6.86 -3.62
CA GLY A 45 -17.19 -6.77 -3.25
C GLY A 45 -16.34 -7.97 -3.70
N ASN A 46 -16.81 -8.75 -4.66
CA ASN A 46 -16.05 -9.88 -5.21
C ASN A 46 -14.94 -9.41 -6.14
N ILE A 47 -13.95 -8.72 -5.57
CA ILE A 47 -12.78 -8.25 -6.29
C ILE A 47 -11.49 -8.68 -5.59
N ARG A 48 -10.54 -9.15 -6.34
CA ARG A 48 -9.20 -9.48 -5.90
C ARG A 48 -8.42 -8.18 -5.64
N PHE A 49 -8.63 -7.61 -4.46
CA PHE A 49 -8.14 -6.26 -4.12
C PHE A 49 -6.60 -6.15 -4.20
N GLY A 50 -5.87 -7.24 -3.98
CA GLY A 50 -4.43 -7.29 -4.25
C GLY A 50 -4.07 -6.92 -5.69
N LYS A 51 -4.91 -7.29 -6.67
CA LYS A 51 -4.75 -6.88 -8.07
C LYS A 51 -5.05 -5.40 -8.29
N VAL A 52 -5.97 -4.83 -7.51
CA VAL A 52 -6.22 -3.38 -7.51
C VAL A 52 -4.99 -2.64 -6.98
N LEU A 53 -4.37 -3.11 -5.90
CA LEU A 53 -3.13 -2.52 -5.35
C LEU A 53 -1.98 -2.56 -6.36
N GLU A 54 -1.79 -3.69 -7.06
CA GLU A 54 -0.80 -3.82 -8.14
C GLU A 54 -1.09 -2.85 -9.31
N THR A 55 -2.36 -2.66 -9.66
CA THR A 55 -2.79 -1.71 -10.69
C THR A 55 -2.52 -0.27 -10.27
N LEU A 56 -2.78 0.08 -9.02
CA LEU A 56 -2.52 1.42 -8.47
C LEU A 56 -1.04 1.80 -8.56
N ASP A 57 -0.14 0.86 -8.23
CA ASP A 57 1.30 1.09 -8.34
C ASP A 57 1.71 1.33 -9.81
N LYS A 58 1.13 0.57 -10.77
CA LYS A 58 1.38 0.78 -12.20
C LYS A 58 0.83 2.12 -12.72
N VAL A 59 -0.34 2.54 -12.24
CA VAL A 59 -0.91 3.86 -12.56
C VAL A 59 -0.03 4.99 -12.03
N ALA A 60 0.48 4.84 -10.78
CA ALA A 60 1.41 5.80 -10.19
C ALA A 60 2.72 5.89 -10.98
N GLU A 61 3.29 4.74 -11.37
CA GLU A 61 4.49 4.65 -12.18
C GLU A 61 4.31 5.37 -13.53
N ASN A 62 3.25 5.04 -14.28
CA ASN A 62 2.99 5.65 -15.59
C ASN A 62 2.80 7.17 -15.49
N THR A 63 2.11 7.64 -14.44
CA THR A 63 1.90 9.08 -14.19
C THR A 63 3.23 9.78 -13.91
N ALA A 64 4.07 9.19 -13.06
CA ALA A 64 5.38 9.75 -12.71
C ALA A 64 6.34 9.71 -13.91
N LEU A 65 6.39 8.60 -14.66
CA LEU A 65 7.23 8.46 -15.85
C LEU A 65 6.90 9.48 -16.93
N ALA A 66 5.61 9.71 -17.19
CA ALA A 66 5.18 10.70 -18.18
C ALA A 66 5.70 12.12 -17.85
N TYR A 67 5.82 12.47 -16.58
CA TYR A 67 6.42 13.71 -16.12
C TYR A 67 7.95 13.70 -16.21
N VAL A 68 8.59 12.65 -15.68
CA VAL A 68 10.05 12.53 -15.60
C VAL A 68 10.67 12.48 -17.00
N HIS A 69 10.03 11.78 -17.95
CA HIS A 69 10.51 11.65 -19.33
C HIS A 69 10.52 12.96 -20.12
N ARG A 70 9.82 14.01 -19.68
CA ARG A 70 9.94 15.36 -20.29
C ARG A 70 11.34 15.95 -20.09
N PHE A 71 12.06 15.52 -19.05
CA PHE A 71 13.40 16.03 -18.70
C PHE A 71 14.49 14.99 -18.89
N TYR A 72 14.16 13.73 -18.64
CA TYR A 72 15.11 12.60 -18.65
C TYR A 72 14.47 11.40 -19.39
N PRO A 73 14.57 11.34 -20.73
CA PRO A 73 13.86 10.33 -21.54
C PRO A 73 14.17 8.88 -21.18
N ASN A 74 15.39 8.60 -20.68
CA ASN A 74 15.83 7.26 -20.30
C ASN A 74 15.68 6.97 -18.79
N ALA A 75 15.17 7.92 -18.01
CA ALA A 75 15.00 7.73 -16.57
C ALA A 75 13.94 6.67 -16.25
N ARG A 76 14.03 6.13 -15.05
CA ARG A 76 13.04 5.22 -14.46
C ARG A 76 12.52 5.80 -13.16
N VAL A 77 11.41 5.28 -12.70
CA VAL A 77 10.85 5.62 -11.39
C VAL A 77 10.68 4.35 -10.57
N VAL A 78 10.88 4.49 -9.26
CA VAL A 78 10.65 3.41 -8.30
C VAL A 78 9.71 3.91 -7.21
N THR A 79 8.84 3.03 -6.74
CA THR A 79 7.94 3.32 -5.62
C THR A 79 8.76 3.34 -4.33
N ALA A 80 8.77 4.48 -3.65
CA ALA A 80 9.43 4.65 -2.36
C ALA A 80 8.47 4.47 -1.19
N ALA A 81 7.23 4.91 -1.35
CA ALA A 81 6.20 4.73 -0.35
C ALA A 81 4.79 4.79 -0.95
N ILE A 82 3.86 4.14 -0.28
CA ILE A 82 2.42 4.29 -0.46
C ILE A 82 1.86 4.82 0.85
N ASP A 83 1.09 5.89 0.77
CA ASP A 83 0.40 6.45 1.94
C ASP A 83 -0.86 5.65 2.26
N ASN A 84 -1.47 5.92 3.42
CA ASN A 84 -2.67 5.20 3.85
C ASN A 84 -3.77 5.23 2.78
N ILE A 85 -4.31 4.04 2.47
CA ILE A 85 -5.46 3.88 1.57
C ILE A 85 -6.67 3.55 2.45
N VAL A 86 -7.65 4.46 2.46
CA VAL A 86 -8.93 4.22 3.13
C VAL A 86 -9.96 3.89 2.06
N ILE A 87 -10.59 2.71 2.20
CA ILE A 87 -11.62 2.22 1.29
C ILE A 87 -12.96 2.69 1.83
N ARG A 88 -13.66 3.50 1.03
CA ARG A 88 -14.92 4.15 1.41
C ARG A 88 -16.14 3.38 0.93
N ASN A 89 -16.02 2.78 -0.24
CA ASN A 89 -17.05 1.94 -0.84
C ASN A 89 -16.38 0.71 -1.44
N LEU A 90 -17.10 -0.40 -1.47
CA LEU A 90 -16.59 -1.64 -2.05
C LEU A 90 -16.38 -1.48 -3.56
N ALA A 91 -15.28 -2.02 -4.02
CA ALA A 91 -15.06 -2.25 -5.44
C ALA A 91 -15.60 -3.64 -5.82
N ASP A 92 -16.17 -3.78 -7.01
CA ASP A 92 -16.58 -5.05 -7.58
C ASP A 92 -16.19 -5.13 -9.07
N THR A 93 -16.50 -6.24 -9.70
CA THR A 93 -16.22 -6.46 -11.11
C THR A 93 -17.47 -6.32 -12.03
N MET A 94 -18.58 -5.83 -11.49
CA MET A 94 -19.81 -5.61 -12.24
C MET A 94 -19.79 -4.28 -12.99
N ASN A 95 -19.01 -3.32 -12.50
CA ASN A 95 -18.88 -1.97 -13.06
C ASN A 95 -17.43 -1.67 -13.40
N ASP A 96 -17.21 -0.81 -14.39
CA ASP A 96 -15.87 -0.35 -14.73
C ASP A 96 -15.24 0.42 -13.59
N LEU A 97 -13.95 0.19 -13.36
CA LEU A 97 -13.19 0.87 -12.32
C LEU A 97 -12.24 1.87 -12.96
N VAL A 98 -12.36 3.13 -12.57
CA VAL A 98 -11.59 4.25 -13.11
C VAL A 98 -10.59 4.76 -12.09
N PHE A 99 -9.36 4.94 -12.55
CA PHE A 99 -8.25 5.50 -11.79
C PHE A 99 -7.86 6.84 -12.39
N SER A 100 -8.16 7.92 -11.67
CA SER A 100 -7.78 9.29 -12.07
C SER A 100 -6.56 9.72 -11.27
N ALA A 101 -5.41 9.81 -11.93
CA ALA A 101 -4.13 10.12 -11.32
C ALA A 101 -3.60 11.49 -11.74
N GLN A 102 -2.85 12.15 -10.87
CA GLN A 102 -2.06 13.35 -11.18
C GLN A 102 -0.94 13.54 -10.15
N ILE A 103 0.09 14.31 -10.51
CA ILE A 103 1.14 14.70 -9.58
C ILE A 103 0.64 15.88 -8.74
N ASN A 104 0.67 15.73 -7.41
CA ASN A 104 0.28 16.76 -6.45
C ASN A 104 1.47 17.56 -5.94
N HIS A 105 2.66 16.94 -5.89
CA HIS A 105 3.86 17.54 -5.34
C HIS A 105 5.12 16.98 -6.01
N VAL A 106 6.09 17.83 -6.25
CA VAL A 106 7.43 17.46 -6.70
C VAL A 106 8.43 17.90 -5.63
N GLY A 107 9.23 16.93 -5.15
CA GLY A 107 10.39 17.18 -4.28
C GLY A 107 11.67 17.30 -5.10
N THR A 108 12.84 17.10 -4.47
CA THR A 108 14.11 17.19 -5.19
C THR A 108 14.25 16.08 -6.24
N SER A 109 13.93 14.85 -5.90
CA SER A 109 14.02 13.67 -6.79
C SER A 109 12.79 12.78 -6.75
N SER A 110 11.75 13.20 -6.04
CA SER A 110 10.53 12.43 -5.83
C SER A 110 9.32 13.21 -6.28
N VAL A 111 8.29 12.49 -6.71
CA VAL A 111 6.97 13.04 -7.00
C VAL A 111 5.91 12.33 -6.14
N GLU A 112 4.91 13.07 -5.66
CA GLU A 112 3.73 12.48 -5.07
C GLU A 112 2.65 12.39 -6.15
N VAL A 113 2.24 11.16 -6.46
CA VAL A 113 1.11 10.88 -7.35
C VAL A 113 -0.13 10.61 -6.51
N GLY A 114 -1.16 11.44 -6.65
CA GLY A 114 -2.47 11.19 -6.07
C GLY A 114 -3.37 10.46 -7.05
N ILE A 115 -4.03 9.38 -6.61
CA ILE A 115 -4.94 8.57 -7.42
C ILE A 115 -6.29 8.53 -6.73
N ARG A 116 -7.34 8.83 -7.48
CA ARG A 116 -8.73 8.67 -7.10
C ARG A 116 -9.31 7.46 -7.82
N ILE A 117 -9.99 6.60 -7.10
CA ILE A 117 -10.60 5.36 -7.60
C ILE A 117 -12.11 5.55 -7.57
N GLU A 118 -12.77 5.32 -8.70
CA GLU A 118 -14.21 5.47 -8.85
C GLU A 118 -14.81 4.32 -9.66
N HIS A 119 -16.00 3.88 -9.28
CA HIS A 119 -16.84 3.04 -10.11
C HIS A 119 -17.59 3.88 -11.14
N LEU A 120 -17.60 3.43 -12.40
CA LEU A 120 -18.50 3.92 -13.41
C LEU A 120 -19.70 2.98 -13.52
N GLY A 121 -20.81 3.37 -12.94
CA GLY A 121 -22.07 2.63 -13.00
C GLY A 121 -23.26 3.61 -13.01
N SER A 122 -24.46 3.10 -12.79
CA SER A 122 -25.68 3.93 -12.67
C SER A 122 -25.58 4.98 -11.56
N ARG A 123 -24.67 4.79 -10.60
CA ARG A 123 -24.24 5.79 -9.63
C ARG A 123 -22.73 5.71 -9.53
N ALA A 124 -22.03 6.70 -10.11
CA ALA A 124 -20.59 6.86 -9.90
C ALA A 124 -20.31 6.96 -8.40
N CYS A 125 -19.51 6.04 -7.85
CA CYS A 125 -19.17 6.07 -6.43
C CYS A 125 -17.67 6.12 -6.22
N HIS A 126 -17.23 6.89 -5.21
CA HIS A 126 -15.84 7.02 -4.82
C HIS A 126 -15.43 5.82 -3.97
N VAL A 127 -14.65 4.91 -4.55
CA VAL A 127 -14.10 3.74 -3.86
C VAL A 127 -13.02 4.13 -2.84
N GLY A 128 -12.09 4.98 -3.24
CA GLY A 128 -11.02 5.43 -2.37
C GLY A 128 -10.05 6.40 -3.05
N SER A 129 -9.12 6.89 -2.28
CA SER A 129 -7.99 7.68 -2.79
C SER A 129 -6.71 7.22 -2.13
N CYS A 130 -5.61 7.27 -2.87
CA CYS A 130 -4.28 6.92 -2.37
C CYS A 130 -3.22 7.87 -2.92
N TYR A 131 -2.06 7.84 -2.30
CA TYR A 131 -0.93 8.69 -2.67
C TYR A 131 0.34 7.86 -2.70
N PHE A 132 1.05 7.94 -3.81
CA PHE A 132 2.30 7.23 -4.04
C PHE A 132 3.45 8.22 -4.09
N THR A 133 4.53 7.92 -3.38
CA THR A 133 5.80 8.63 -3.54
C THR A 133 6.69 7.84 -4.47
N MET A 134 6.94 8.41 -5.66
CA MET A 134 7.79 7.83 -6.70
C MET A 134 9.12 8.58 -6.75
N VAL A 135 10.23 7.89 -6.92
CA VAL A 135 11.59 8.48 -7.00
C VAL A 135 12.17 8.25 -8.38
N ALA A 136 12.61 9.35 -9.01
CA ALA A 136 13.28 9.30 -10.31
C ALA A 136 14.74 8.82 -10.17
N ARG A 137 15.12 7.84 -11.00
CA ARG A 137 16.43 7.20 -11.03
C ARG A 137 17.03 7.22 -12.42
N SER A 138 18.35 7.44 -12.51
CA SER A 138 19.08 7.27 -13.76
C SER A 138 19.23 5.78 -14.11
N THR A 139 19.39 5.51 -15.41
CA THR A 139 19.72 4.17 -15.93
C THR A 139 21.17 4.07 -16.40
N ASP A 140 21.92 5.18 -16.36
CA ASP A 140 23.22 5.31 -17.05
C ASP A 140 24.42 4.78 -16.24
N CYS A 141 24.20 4.25 -15.02
CA CYS A 141 25.25 3.75 -14.14
C CYS A 141 24.83 2.44 -13.47
N ASP A 142 25.80 1.61 -13.10
CA ASP A 142 25.57 0.40 -12.27
C ASP A 142 24.90 0.74 -10.92
N GLU A 143 25.09 1.98 -10.42
CA GLU A 143 24.37 2.53 -9.29
C GLU A 143 23.34 3.58 -9.76
N ALA A 144 22.06 3.24 -9.70
CA ALA A 144 20.98 4.15 -10.07
C ALA A 144 20.96 5.39 -9.17
N LYS A 145 21.40 6.54 -9.70
CA LYS A 145 21.40 7.83 -8.97
C LYS A 145 20.03 8.50 -9.02
N SER A 146 19.68 9.20 -7.95
CA SER A 146 18.47 10.03 -7.93
C SER A 146 18.64 11.24 -8.85
N LEU A 147 17.59 11.54 -9.64
CA LEU A 147 17.56 12.66 -10.58
C LEU A 147 16.84 13.86 -9.99
N THR A 148 17.39 15.06 -10.14
CA THR A 148 16.73 16.28 -9.69
C THR A 148 15.63 16.68 -10.67
N LEU A 149 14.42 16.89 -10.14
CA LEU A 149 13.23 17.22 -10.93
C LEU A 149 12.86 18.70 -10.77
N PRO A 150 12.45 19.38 -11.85
CA PRO A 150 11.88 20.73 -11.76
C PRO A 150 10.59 20.74 -10.94
N PRO A 151 10.24 21.84 -10.24
CA PRO A 151 8.99 21.96 -9.54
C PRO A 151 7.80 22.15 -10.50
N LEU A 152 6.56 21.88 -10.02
CA LEU A 152 5.34 22.21 -10.71
C LEU A 152 4.95 23.68 -10.47
N ASP A 153 4.22 24.25 -11.43
CA ASP A 153 3.56 25.56 -11.32
C ASP A 153 2.10 25.36 -10.85
N TYR A 154 1.76 25.84 -9.66
CA TYR A 154 0.45 25.67 -9.04
C TYR A 154 -0.39 26.92 -9.29
N ARG A 155 -1.30 26.90 -10.26
CA ARG A 155 -2.10 28.04 -10.70
C ARG A 155 -3.44 28.15 -10.00
N THR A 156 -4.15 27.03 -9.85
CA THR A 156 -5.49 27.01 -9.27
C THR A 156 -5.47 26.81 -7.75
N ASP A 157 -6.52 27.28 -7.06
CA ASP A 157 -6.68 27.06 -5.61
C ASP A 157 -6.78 25.58 -5.25
N LEU A 158 -7.35 24.77 -6.15
CA LEU A 158 -7.42 23.33 -5.95
C LEU A 158 -6.04 22.68 -5.99
N GLU A 159 -5.17 23.10 -6.91
CA GLU A 159 -3.79 22.61 -7.01
C GLU A 159 -2.98 23.00 -5.77
N LYS A 160 -3.10 24.26 -5.33
CA LYS A 160 -2.46 24.75 -4.10
C LYS A 160 -2.90 23.95 -2.87
N LYS A 161 -4.22 23.72 -2.72
CA LYS A 161 -4.76 22.89 -1.63
C LYS A 161 -4.24 21.44 -1.66
N ARG A 162 -4.08 20.85 -2.85
CA ARG A 162 -3.51 19.49 -2.99
C ARG A 162 -2.03 19.47 -2.63
N TYR A 163 -1.28 20.49 -3.03
CA TYR A 163 0.13 20.68 -2.64
C TYR A 163 0.28 20.82 -1.12
N GLU A 164 -0.53 21.64 -0.47
CA GLU A 164 -0.53 21.81 0.99
C GLU A 164 -0.83 20.47 1.70
N LYS A 165 -1.85 19.73 1.25
CA LYS A 165 -2.18 18.41 1.78
C LYS A 165 -1.04 17.41 1.59
N ALA A 166 -0.31 17.46 0.48
CA ALA A 166 0.87 16.64 0.25
C ALA A 166 1.97 16.95 1.27
N ASN A 167 2.21 18.23 1.55
CA ASN A 167 3.17 18.64 2.58
C ASN A 167 2.76 18.18 3.99
N ILE A 168 1.45 18.28 4.32
CA ILE A 168 0.93 17.79 5.61
C ILE A 168 1.17 16.28 5.74
N ARG A 169 0.88 15.46 4.71
CA ARG A 169 1.14 14.00 4.73
C ARG A 169 2.62 13.70 4.94
N ARG A 170 3.51 14.45 4.27
CA ARG A 170 4.96 14.30 4.45
C ARG A 170 5.41 14.64 5.87
N GLN A 171 4.82 15.67 6.49
CA GLN A 171 5.12 16.03 7.87
C GLN A 171 4.58 14.96 8.84
N GLN A 172 3.31 14.57 8.69
CA GLN A 172 2.71 13.50 9.49
C GLN A 172 3.51 12.20 9.45
N TYR A 173 4.09 11.87 8.29
CA TYR A 173 4.98 10.72 8.18
C TYR A 173 6.25 10.87 9.01
N ARG A 174 6.91 12.03 8.96
CA ARG A 174 8.09 12.29 9.80
C ARG A 174 7.76 12.18 11.29
N ASP A 175 6.63 12.75 11.67
CA ASP A 175 6.16 12.71 13.06
C ASP A 175 5.82 11.28 13.49
N SER A 176 5.26 10.46 12.60
CA SER A 176 4.94 9.06 12.88
C SER A 176 6.19 8.18 13.06
N LEU A 177 7.28 8.49 12.37
CA LEU A 177 8.56 7.79 12.58
C LEU A 177 9.12 8.03 13.98
N LEU A 178 8.97 9.26 14.48
CA LEU A 178 9.38 9.61 15.86
C LEU A 178 8.48 8.89 16.89
N LYS A 179 7.17 8.81 16.62
CA LYS A 179 6.21 8.12 17.50
C LYS A 179 6.34 6.60 17.51
N ALA A 180 6.85 6.00 16.44
CA ALA A 180 7.05 4.54 16.37
C ALA A 180 8.07 4.03 17.40
N GLU A 181 8.95 4.91 17.90
CA GLU A 181 9.92 4.64 18.97
C GLU A 181 9.39 4.98 20.36
N GLU A 182 8.15 5.49 20.49
CA GLU A 182 7.54 5.84 21.77
C GLU A 182 7.29 4.59 22.63
N MET A 183 7.81 4.65 23.85
CA MET A 183 7.50 3.64 24.87
C MET A 183 5.99 3.59 25.12
N PRO A 184 5.45 2.41 25.51
CA PRO A 184 4.04 2.30 25.86
C PRO A 184 3.66 3.30 26.97
N SER A 185 2.50 3.95 26.83
CA SER A 185 1.93 4.77 27.90
C SER A 185 1.55 3.89 29.10
N LEU A 186 1.31 4.52 30.25
CA LEU A 186 0.85 3.78 31.43
C LEU A 186 -0.48 3.03 31.16
N GLU A 187 -1.40 3.63 30.41
CA GLU A 187 -2.67 3.00 30.04
C GLU A 187 -2.46 1.79 29.14
N GLU A 188 -1.61 1.91 28.13
CA GLU A 188 -1.26 0.81 27.23
C GLU A 188 -0.56 -0.32 27.96
N TYR A 189 0.36 0.02 28.88
CA TYR A 189 1.02 -0.97 29.73
C TYR A 189 0.02 -1.72 30.63
N LEU A 190 -0.90 -1.00 31.28
CA LEU A 190 -1.91 -1.61 32.13
C LEU A 190 -2.89 -2.47 31.32
N PHE A 191 -3.22 -2.06 30.12
CA PHE A 191 -4.03 -2.83 29.19
C PHE A 191 -3.35 -4.17 28.83
N LEU A 192 -2.11 -4.13 28.35
CA LEU A 192 -1.34 -5.35 28.04
C LEU A 192 -1.19 -6.27 29.27
N LYS A 193 -0.86 -5.67 30.44
CA LYS A 193 -0.77 -6.43 31.70
C LYS A 193 -2.08 -7.15 32.02
N GLY A 194 -3.23 -6.52 31.75
CA GLY A 194 -4.55 -7.15 31.89
C GLY A 194 -4.70 -8.37 31.00
N LEU A 195 -4.33 -8.24 29.70
CA LEU A 195 -4.39 -9.33 28.72
C LEU A 195 -3.50 -10.52 29.13
N HIS A 196 -2.28 -10.26 29.59
CA HIS A 196 -1.39 -11.32 30.06
C HIS A 196 -1.92 -12.00 31.32
N LYS A 197 -2.49 -11.24 32.26
CA LYS A 197 -3.09 -11.80 33.48
C LYS A 197 -4.30 -12.71 33.18
N GLU A 198 -5.11 -12.38 32.19
CA GLU A 198 -6.21 -13.24 31.73
C GLU A 198 -5.70 -14.60 31.23
N GLN A 199 -4.55 -14.61 30.56
CA GLN A 199 -3.91 -15.83 30.02
C GLN A 199 -3.37 -16.76 31.12
N GLU A 200 -3.13 -16.27 32.33
CA GLU A 200 -2.69 -17.09 33.47
C GLU A 200 -3.83 -17.94 34.07
N SER A 201 -5.08 -17.67 33.69
CA SER A 201 -6.24 -18.41 34.20
C SER A 201 -6.27 -19.82 33.62
N PRO A 202 -6.46 -20.88 34.45
CA PRO A 202 -6.67 -22.25 33.96
C PRO A 202 -7.91 -22.39 33.04
N ALA A 203 -8.85 -21.44 33.12
CA ALA A 203 -10.07 -21.40 32.30
C ALA A 203 -9.90 -20.57 31.04
N PHE A 204 -8.69 -20.11 30.72
CA PHE A 204 -8.43 -19.30 29.52
C PHE A 204 -8.68 -20.12 28.25
N THR A 205 -9.56 -19.59 27.37
CA THR A 205 -9.91 -20.17 26.07
C THR A 205 -9.72 -19.17 24.92
N GLY A 206 -8.98 -18.08 25.17
CA GLY A 206 -8.73 -17.03 24.19
C GLY A 206 -7.80 -17.51 23.07
N ILE A 207 -7.88 -16.85 21.93
CA ILE A 207 -7.06 -17.14 20.74
C ILE A 207 -5.74 -16.40 20.86
N LEU A 208 -4.63 -17.13 20.76
CA LEU A 208 -3.29 -16.55 20.85
C LEU A 208 -2.84 -16.03 19.48
N ALA A 209 -2.27 -14.82 19.43
CA ALA A 209 -1.81 -14.20 18.19
C ALA A 209 -0.82 -15.08 17.41
N ARG A 210 0.06 -15.81 18.11
CA ARG A 210 1.04 -16.75 17.51
C ARG A 210 0.42 -17.87 16.68
N GLU A 211 -0.84 -18.23 16.92
CA GLU A 211 -1.54 -19.33 16.23
C GLU A 211 -2.08 -18.88 14.86
N LEU A 212 -2.09 -17.55 14.62
CA LEU A 212 -2.64 -16.91 13.44
C LEU A 212 -1.55 -16.42 12.47
N LEU A 213 -0.43 -17.14 12.40
CA LEU A 213 0.63 -16.90 11.43
C LEU A 213 0.41 -17.73 10.17
N LEU A 214 0.58 -17.10 9.01
CA LEU A 214 0.73 -17.76 7.71
C LEU A 214 2.05 -17.34 7.07
N GLU A 215 2.69 -18.28 6.39
CA GLU A 215 3.93 -18.05 5.66
C GLU A 215 3.83 -18.55 4.23
N SER A 216 4.47 -17.86 3.31
CA SER A 216 4.57 -18.23 1.91
C SER A 216 5.96 -17.90 1.40
N HIS A 217 6.53 -18.79 0.61
CA HIS A 217 7.85 -18.61 0.03
C HIS A 217 7.73 -18.46 -1.49
N GLY A 218 8.68 -17.78 -2.09
CA GLY A 218 8.78 -17.60 -3.53
C GLY A 218 10.18 -17.18 -3.96
N ARG A 219 10.36 -17.03 -5.24
CA ARG A 219 11.58 -16.49 -5.84
C ARG A 219 11.22 -15.28 -6.69
N ALA A 220 12.09 -14.31 -6.71
CA ALA A 220 11.99 -13.15 -7.57
C ALA A 220 12.39 -13.53 -9.00
N TYR A 221 11.41 -13.57 -9.91
CA TYR A 221 11.61 -13.96 -11.31
C TYR A 221 11.58 -12.75 -12.27
N PRO A 222 12.19 -12.85 -13.48
CA PRO A 222 12.24 -11.77 -14.45
C PRO A 222 10.89 -11.23 -14.93
N ASP A 223 9.85 -12.05 -14.94
CA ASP A 223 8.48 -11.66 -15.33
C ASP A 223 7.82 -10.68 -14.36
N GLN A 224 8.44 -10.49 -13.18
CA GLN A 224 8.00 -9.59 -12.12
C GLN A 224 8.89 -8.33 -12.01
N GLU A 225 9.80 -8.16 -12.96
CA GLU A 225 10.76 -7.05 -13.01
C GLU A 225 10.09 -5.75 -13.46
N ASN A 226 10.43 -4.65 -12.83
CA ASN A 226 10.02 -3.31 -13.26
C ASN A 226 11.19 -2.51 -13.78
N VAL A 227 12.25 -2.44 -12.98
CA VAL A 227 13.53 -1.80 -13.30
C VAL A 227 14.55 -2.93 -13.39
N PRO A 228 15.55 -2.89 -14.30
CA PRO A 228 16.53 -3.95 -14.42
C PRO A 228 17.04 -4.43 -13.06
N ARG A 229 16.94 -5.74 -12.83
CA ARG A 229 17.33 -6.45 -11.61
C ARG A 229 16.46 -6.18 -10.36
N THR A 230 15.39 -5.38 -10.45
CA THR A 230 14.55 -5.05 -9.29
C THR A 230 13.09 -5.45 -9.53
N ILE A 231 12.49 -6.09 -8.54
CA ILE A 231 11.10 -6.56 -8.60
C ILE A 231 10.12 -5.40 -8.41
N PHE A 232 9.03 -5.45 -9.14
CA PHE A 232 7.94 -4.48 -9.12
C PHE A 232 7.25 -4.42 -7.74
N GLY A 233 7.16 -3.21 -7.16
CA GLY A 233 6.59 -2.99 -5.82
C GLY A 233 5.15 -3.46 -5.71
N GLY A 234 4.33 -3.20 -6.71
CA GLY A 234 2.94 -3.63 -6.78
C GLY A 234 2.76 -5.15 -6.71
N TYR A 235 3.68 -5.94 -7.32
CA TYR A 235 3.69 -7.39 -7.17
C TYR A 235 3.90 -7.82 -5.72
N LEU A 236 4.87 -7.21 -5.05
CA LEU A 236 5.20 -7.54 -3.66
C LEU A 236 4.02 -7.24 -2.72
N ILE A 237 3.40 -6.07 -2.88
CA ILE A 237 2.24 -5.65 -2.08
C ILE A 237 1.04 -6.56 -2.34
N ARG A 238 0.79 -6.92 -3.60
CA ARG A 238 -0.26 -7.87 -3.94
C ARG A 238 -0.10 -9.20 -3.20
N ARG A 239 1.11 -9.76 -3.22
CA ARG A 239 1.42 -11.03 -2.54
C ARG A 239 1.25 -10.91 -1.04
N ALA A 240 1.74 -9.81 -0.44
CA ALA A 240 1.59 -9.52 0.99
C ALA A 240 0.12 -9.37 1.39
N TYR A 241 -0.67 -8.65 0.59
CA TYR A 241 -2.10 -8.46 0.83
C TYR A 241 -2.88 -9.77 0.73
N GLU A 242 -2.64 -10.57 -0.31
CA GLU A 242 -3.33 -11.84 -0.52
C GLU A 242 -3.08 -12.81 0.63
N LEU A 243 -1.85 -12.88 1.14
CA LEU A 243 -1.53 -13.69 2.30
C LEU A 243 -2.16 -13.14 3.60
N ALA A 244 -2.22 -11.79 3.73
CA ALA A 244 -2.86 -11.15 4.88
C ALA A 244 -4.37 -11.40 4.90
N ALA A 245 -5.04 -11.38 3.73
CA ALA A 245 -6.46 -11.71 3.63
C ALA A 245 -6.74 -13.16 4.10
N LEU A 246 -5.93 -14.13 3.66
CA LEU A 246 -6.03 -15.51 4.12
C LEU A 246 -5.77 -15.65 5.63
N ALA A 247 -4.85 -14.85 6.19
CA ALA A 247 -4.62 -14.85 7.65
C ALA A 247 -5.82 -14.28 8.42
N ALA A 248 -6.46 -13.22 7.89
CA ALA A 248 -7.67 -12.66 8.47
C ALA A 248 -8.84 -13.65 8.42
N GLU A 249 -9.00 -14.42 7.34
CA GLU A 249 -10.02 -15.44 7.18
C GLU A 249 -9.93 -16.57 8.23
N LYS A 250 -8.74 -16.81 8.83
CA LYS A 250 -8.59 -17.82 9.91
C LYS A 250 -9.38 -17.50 11.17
N ILE A 251 -9.65 -16.22 11.43
CA ILE A 251 -10.34 -15.77 12.65
C ILE A 251 -11.71 -15.13 12.34
N ALA A 252 -11.96 -14.78 11.09
CA ALA A 252 -13.22 -14.18 10.68
C ALA A 252 -14.38 -15.15 10.88
N THR A 253 -15.51 -14.64 11.36
CA THR A 253 -16.77 -15.39 11.52
C THR A 253 -17.64 -15.30 10.25
N GLY A 254 -17.33 -14.39 9.34
CA GLY A 254 -17.98 -14.15 8.07
C GLY A 254 -16.99 -13.91 6.94
N ARG A 255 -17.26 -12.92 6.10
CA ARG A 255 -16.35 -12.50 5.01
C ARG A 255 -15.42 -11.39 5.45
N VAL A 256 -14.17 -11.43 5.00
CA VAL A 256 -13.23 -10.32 5.16
C VAL A 256 -13.26 -9.41 3.95
N ILE A 257 -13.45 -8.12 4.18
CA ILE A 257 -13.36 -7.08 3.15
C ILE A 257 -12.29 -6.06 3.55
N PRO A 258 -11.49 -5.54 2.59
CA PRO A 258 -10.48 -4.54 2.92
C PRO A 258 -11.13 -3.22 3.34
N CYS A 259 -10.67 -2.62 4.42
CA CYS A 259 -11.10 -1.27 4.81
C CYS A 259 -9.95 -0.27 4.85
N MET A 260 -8.74 -0.72 5.18
CA MET A 260 -7.58 0.15 5.17
C MET A 260 -6.29 -0.61 4.80
N VAL A 261 -5.44 0.06 4.04
CA VAL A 261 -4.03 -0.29 3.89
C VAL A 261 -3.23 0.83 4.53
N ASN A 262 -2.47 0.52 5.56
CA ASN A 262 -1.63 1.50 6.24
C ASN A 262 -0.42 1.83 5.36
N ARG A 263 0.29 2.90 5.71
CA ARG A 263 1.46 3.34 4.96
C ARG A 263 2.48 2.22 4.79
N ILE A 264 2.93 2.03 3.54
CA ILE A 264 3.98 1.08 3.16
C ILE A 264 5.21 1.86 2.73
N ASN A 265 6.36 1.54 3.30
CA ASN A 265 7.65 2.08 2.89
C ASN A 265 8.48 0.97 2.25
N PHE A 266 9.09 1.25 1.10
CA PHE A 266 10.00 0.34 0.42
C PHE A 266 11.43 0.63 0.91
N ASN A 267 11.85 -0.05 1.98
CA ASN A 267 13.11 0.22 2.65
C ASN A 267 14.31 -0.37 1.90
N GLN A 268 14.11 -1.57 1.34
CA GLN A 268 15.16 -2.29 0.64
C GLN A 268 14.63 -2.89 -0.67
N PRO A 269 15.33 -2.71 -1.81
CA PRO A 269 14.92 -3.29 -3.07
C PRO A 269 15.01 -4.82 -3.03
N VAL A 270 14.03 -5.49 -3.60
CA VAL A 270 14.09 -6.92 -3.89
C VAL A 270 14.75 -7.12 -5.23
N LEU A 271 15.80 -7.91 -5.26
CA LEU A 271 16.57 -8.15 -6.48
C LEU A 271 16.12 -9.44 -7.18
N LEU A 272 16.37 -9.48 -8.49
CA LEU A 272 16.14 -10.67 -9.27
C LEU A 272 16.93 -11.87 -8.72
N GLY A 273 16.28 -12.99 -8.57
CA GLY A 273 16.86 -14.21 -8.01
C GLY A 273 16.76 -14.34 -6.49
N ASP A 274 16.43 -13.27 -5.76
CA ASP A 274 16.25 -13.35 -4.30
C ASP A 274 15.17 -14.39 -3.94
N HIS A 275 15.42 -15.12 -2.86
CA HIS A 275 14.39 -15.91 -2.20
C HIS A 275 13.56 -15.00 -1.31
N LEU A 276 12.26 -15.05 -1.47
CA LEU A 276 11.30 -14.24 -0.72
C LEU A 276 10.55 -15.08 0.30
N LYS A 277 10.40 -14.55 1.50
CA LYS A 277 9.50 -15.07 2.52
C LYS A 277 8.47 -13.98 2.84
N PHE A 278 7.20 -14.32 2.69
CA PHE A 278 6.06 -13.52 3.13
C PHE A 278 5.53 -14.13 4.42
N SER A 279 5.34 -13.32 5.46
CA SER A 279 4.78 -13.74 6.74
C SER A 279 3.61 -12.83 7.09
N ALA A 280 2.40 -13.37 7.20
CA ALA A 280 1.21 -12.62 7.59
C ALA A 280 0.76 -13.07 8.99
N ARG A 281 0.60 -12.12 9.91
CA ARG A 281 0.20 -12.34 11.31
C ARG A 281 -0.99 -11.47 11.63
N VAL A 282 -2.04 -12.05 12.20
CA VAL A 282 -3.08 -11.26 12.85
C VAL A 282 -2.46 -10.64 14.10
N VAL A 283 -2.42 -9.31 14.17
CA VAL A 283 -1.72 -8.58 15.24
C VAL A 283 -2.66 -7.83 16.17
N TYR A 284 -3.90 -7.56 15.72
CA TYR A 284 -4.92 -6.92 16.54
C TYR A 284 -6.31 -7.23 15.98
N THR A 285 -7.31 -7.37 16.86
CA THR A 285 -8.72 -7.41 16.49
C THR A 285 -9.49 -6.33 17.26
N GLY A 286 -10.24 -5.51 16.52
CA GLY A 286 -11.26 -4.64 17.09
C GLY A 286 -12.60 -5.40 17.25
N LYS A 287 -13.70 -4.67 17.41
CA LYS A 287 -15.03 -5.31 17.53
C LYS A 287 -15.42 -6.07 16.25
N THR A 288 -15.16 -5.48 15.09
CA THR A 288 -15.51 -6.02 13.75
C THR A 288 -14.37 -6.00 12.78
N THR A 289 -13.19 -5.58 13.22
CA THR A 289 -12.00 -5.37 12.37
C THR A 289 -10.88 -6.33 12.75
N ILE A 290 -10.10 -6.71 11.74
CA ILE A 290 -8.93 -7.60 11.85
C ILE A 290 -7.74 -6.89 11.23
N SER A 291 -6.72 -6.62 12.03
CA SER A 291 -5.47 -6.04 11.56
C SER A 291 -4.40 -7.10 11.40
N VAL A 292 -3.84 -7.18 10.19
CA VAL A 292 -2.83 -8.17 9.81
C VAL A 292 -1.56 -7.48 9.39
N GLN A 293 -0.46 -7.76 10.06
CA GLN A 293 0.87 -7.35 9.62
C GLN A 293 1.43 -8.40 8.67
N SER A 294 1.87 -7.96 7.49
CA SER A 294 2.55 -8.81 6.51
C SER A 294 3.96 -8.28 6.27
N ASP A 295 4.94 -9.10 6.61
CA ASP A 295 6.36 -8.82 6.44
C ASP A 295 6.89 -9.53 5.19
N ILE A 296 7.73 -8.83 4.42
CA ILE A 296 8.43 -9.36 3.24
C ILE A 296 9.91 -9.38 3.54
N GLU A 297 10.45 -10.57 3.74
CA GLU A 297 11.88 -10.81 3.94
C GLU A 297 12.51 -11.33 2.64
N ARG A 298 13.69 -10.82 2.32
CA ARG A 298 14.50 -11.34 1.23
C ARG A 298 15.75 -12.04 1.74
N PHE A 299 16.13 -13.09 1.05
CA PHE A 299 17.38 -13.79 1.26
C PHE A 299 18.20 -13.72 -0.01
N ASN A 300 19.35 -13.07 0.09
CA ASN A 300 20.33 -13.09 -0.99
C ASN A 300 21.17 -14.36 -0.85
N MET A 301 20.94 -15.34 -1.73
CA MET A 301 21.63 -16.62 -1.68
C MET A 301 23.15 -16.51 -1.91
N GLY A 302 23.60 -15.49 -2.65
CA GLY A 302 25.02 -15.25 -2.91
C GLY A 302 25.76 -14.65 -1.73
N ALA A 303 25.11 -13.76 -0.96
CA ALA A 303 25.71 -13.08 0.19
C ALA A 303 25.37 -13.75 1.53
N GLY A 304 24.40 -14.69 1.57
CA GLY A 304 23.93 -15.31 2.82
C GLY A 304 23.16 -14.34 3.72
N GLU A 305 22.72 -13.20 3.20
CA GLU A 305 22.08 -12.14 3.96
C GLU A 305 20.56 -12.28 3.95
N LYS A 306 19.96 -12.15 5.14
CA LYS A 306 18.52 -12.00 5.34
C LYS A 306 18.20 -10.56 5.69
N THR A 307 17.27 -9.95 4.94
CA THR A 307 16.89 -8.55 5.15
C THR A 307 15.36 -8.40 5.08
N LEU A 308 14.78 -7.61 6.00
CA LEU A 308 13.40 -7.19 5.92
C LEU A 308 13.29 -6.11 4.82
N SER A 309 12.61 -6.44 3.72
CA SER A 309 12.37 -5.49 2.63
C SER A 309 11.23 -4.54 2.97
N ASN A 310 10.08 -5.09 3.39
CA ASN A 310 8.88 -4.32 3.68
C ASN A 310 8.11 -4.91 4.85
N SER A 311 7.39 -4.05 5.57
CA SER A 311 6.34 -4.42 6.51
C SER A 311 5.08 -3.64 6.17
N CYS A 312 3.96 -4.35 6.00
CA CYS A 312 2.67 -3.79 5.61
C CYS A 312 1.65 -4.12 6.70
N LEU A 313 0.83 -3.15 7.08
CA LEU A 313 -0.32 -3.39 7.94
C LEU A 313 -1.60 -3.22 7.11
N PHE A 314 -2.43 -4.27 7.09
CA PHE A 314 -3.71 -4.31 6.40
C PHE A 314 -4.81 -4.47 7.44
N THR A 315 -5.88 -3.68 7.30
CA THR A 315 -7.06 -3.81 8.15
C THR A 315 -8.25 -4.24 7.30
N PHE A 316 -8.91 -5.28 7.77
CA PHE A 316 -10.09 -5.86 7.15
C PHE A 316 -11.28 -5.68 8.08
N THR A 317 -12.47 -5.55 7.51
CA THR A 317 -13.73 -5.64 8.24
C THR A 317 -14.31 -7.03 8.03
N ASN A 318 -14.72 -7.69 9.11
CA ASN A 318 -15.52 -8.90 9.06
C ASN A 318 -16.99 -8.54 8.84
N VAL A 319 -17.62 -9.15 7.84
CA VAL A 319 -19.03 -8.88 7.51
C VAL A 319 -19.81 -10.19 7.41
N ASP A 320 -21.09 -10.14 7.80
CA ASP A 320 -22.04 -11.24 7.67
C ASP A 320 -22.56 -11.43 6.23
N SER A 321 -23.53 -12.31 6.06
CA SER A 321 -24.15 -12.58 4.75
C SER A 321 -24.87 -11.36 4.15
N ASP A 322 -25.31 -10.43 4.99
CA ASP A 322 -25.99 -9.19 4.58
C ASP A 322 -25.01 -8.01 4.40
N MET A 323 -23.70 -8.28 4.39
CA MET A 323 -22.63 -7.28 4.29
C MET A 323 -22.60 -6.27 5.46
N LYS A 324 -23.15 -6.64 6.61
CA LYS A 324 -23.09 -5.85 7.83
C LYS A 324 -21.86 -6.23 8.66
N PRO A 325 -21.19 -5.26 9.30
CA PRO A 325 -20.09 -5.56 10.21
C PRO A 325 -20.50 -6.57 11.29
N ALA A 326 -19.75 -7.65 11.41
CA ALA A 326 -19.98 -8.74 12.36
C ALA A 326 -18.81 -8.87 13.33
N GLU A 327 -19.10 -9.29 14.56
CA GLU A 327 -18.07 -9.41 15.60
C GLU A 327 -17.02 -10.46 15.25
N VAL A 328 -15.79 -10.19 15.68
CA VAL A 328 -14.65 -11.11 15.57
C VAL A 328 -14.14 -11.47 16.97
N PRO A 329 -13.61 -12.68 17.16
CA PRO A 329 -12.95 -13.05 18.41
C PRO A 329 -11.78 -12.12 18.72
N PHE A 330 -11.57 -11.85 20.01
CA PHE A 330 -10.40 -11.11 20.46
C PHE A 330 -9.15 -12.00 20.47
N ILE A 331 -8.01 -11.43 20.08
CA ILE A 331 -6.71 -12.13 20.11
C ILE A 331 -5.83 -11.61 21.22
N TYR A 332 -4.99 -12.48 21.75
CA TYR A 332 -4.10 -12.20 22.87
C TYR A 332 -2.64 -12.30 22.43
N PRO A 333 -1.83 -11.23 22.60
CA PRO A 333 -0.38 -11.29 22.41
C PRO A 333 0.25 -12.09 23.57
N THR A 334 1.35 -12.82 23.28
CA THR A 334 2.01 -13.71 24.26
C THR A 334 3.48 -13.34 24.52
N THR A 335 4.06 -12.50 23.67
CA THR A 335 5.48 -12.13 23.76
C THR A 335 5.65 -10.62 23.61
N TYR A 336 6.76 -10.06 24.09
CA TYR A 336 7.06 -8.63 23.90
C TYR A 336 7.03 -8.17 22.44
N ALA A 337 7.43 -9.04 21.51
CA ALA A 337 7.37 -8.74 20.09
C ALA A 337 5.93 -8.70 19.56
N GLU A 338 5.05 -9.54 20.11
CA GLU A 338 3.61 -9.51 19.80
C GLU A 338 2.93 -8.32 20.45
N ASP A 339 3.29 -7.96 21.70
CA ASP A 339 2.81 -6.75 22.38
C ASP A 339 3.12 -5.50 21.57
N ALA A 340 4.37 -5.38 21.07
CA ALA A 340 4.77 -4.24 20.24
C ALA A 340 3.94 -4.14 18.95
N ARG A 341 3.70 -5.27 18.26
CA ARG A 341 2.86 -5.30 17.03
C ARG A 341 1.41 -5.00 17.36
N PHE A 342 0.90 -5.55 18.44
CA PHE A 342 -0.46 -5.32 18.92
C PHE A 342 -0.69 -3.83 19.20
N LEU A 343 0.19 -3.17 19.97
CA LEU A 343 0.10 -1.75 20.28
C LEU A 343 0.23 -0.89 19.02
N ASN A 344 1.14 -1.25 18.10
CA ASN A 344 1.27 -0.52 16.85
C ASN A 344 -0.04 -0.55 16.05
N ALA A 345 -0.70 -1.69 15.94
CA ALA A 345 -1.99 -1.80 15.27
C ALA A 345 -3.12 -1.13 16.06
N TYR A 346 -3.13 -1.26 17.40
CA TYR A 346 -4.08 -0.61 18.28
C TYR A 346 -4.06 0.92 18.15
N ARG A 347 -2.88 1.53 18.08
CA ARG A 347 -2.69 2.98 17.88
C ARG A 347 -3.16 3.47 16.51
N GLN A 348 -3.20 2.59 15.53
CA GLN A 348 -3.59 2.88 14.14
C GLN A 348 -5.00 2.39 13.80
N ARG A 349 -5.77 1.91 14.78
CA ARG A 349 -7.12 1.39 14.56
C ARG A 349 -8.07 2.47 14.01
N ILE A 350 -9.05 2.01 13.28
CA ILE A 350 -10.23 2.80 12.88
C ILE A 350 -11.32 2.46 13.89
N ASP A 351 -11.76 3.46 14.65
CA ASP A 351 -12.88 3.34 15.58
C ASP A 351 -14.21 3.40 14.85
#